data_6f13ff9c48ae863e77ba1fa212fc0fc2
#
_entry.id   6f13ff9c48ae863e77ba1fa212fc0fc2
#
_cell.length_a   1.000
_cell.length_b   1.000
_cell.length_c   1.000
_cell.angle_alpha   90.00
_cell.angle_beta   90.00
_cell.angle_gamma   90.00
#
_symmetry.space_group_name_H-M   'P 1'
#
loop_
_entity.id
_entity.type
_entity.pdbx_description
1 polymer ?
#
loop_
_entity_poly.entity_id
_entity_poly.type
_entity_poly.pdbx_seq_one_letter_code
_entity_poly.pdbx_strand_id
1 'polypeptide(L)'
;MPLNSKHDPRISPVAPPYDEATTAALEALGPPIMLFRMFARRPERARAIHGWGSYYLSRRSALSLRHRELVIDRTTALCGAEYEWAVHIKVYAAKAGLTDGQVRSLVHGGAGDACWDAAADRAVLRAVDALHAECDLTDERWHDLVAATGEDGALEVLLLCGWYHAISFAARALRLPLEPGTAGFPAEPCSP
;
A
#
# COMPACT_ATOMS: atom_id res chain seq x y z
N MET A 1 1.41 28.23 19.31
CA MET A 1 1.31 26.78 19.15
C MET A 1 2.69 26.20 19.38
N PRO A 2 2.88 25.20 20.24
CA PRO A 2 4.17 24.55 20.37
C PRO A 2 4.52 23.90 19.03
N LEU A 3 5.77 24.05 18.60
CA LEU A 3 6.32 23.37 17.43
C LEU A 3 6.28 21.86 17.72
N ASN A 4 5.49 21.11 16.94
CA ASN A 4 5.48 19.66 17.01
C ASN A 4 6.92 19.16 16.86
N SER A 5 7.29 18.17 17.65
CA SER A 5 8.58 17.50 17.48
C SER A 5 8.69 16.93 16.06
N LYS A 6 9.91 16.71 15.57
CA LYS A 6 10.12 16.12 14.22
C LYS A 6 9.48 14.74 14.05
N HIS A 7 9.02 14.13 15.15
CA HIS A 7 8.44 12.79 15.20
C HIS A 7 6.90 12.77 15.35
N ASP A 8 6.29 13.95 15.62
CA ASP A 8 4.84 14.02 15.78
C ASP A 8 4.12 14.17 14.44
N PRO A 9 2.88 13.63 14.30
CA PRO A 9 2.06 13.89 13.13
C PRO A 9 1.84 15.40 12.92
N ARG A 10 1.92 15.86 11.65
CA ARG A 10 1.77 17.29 11.32
C ARG A 10 0.39 17.86 11.63
N ILE A 11 -0.61 17.01 11.66
CA ILE A 11 -1.98 17.35 12.10
C ILE A 11 -2.45 16.28 13.07
N SER A 12 -3.30 16.66 14.03
CA SER A 12 -3.83 15.69 14.98
C SER A 12 -4.88 14.80 14.35
N PRO A 13 -4.83 13.48 14.54
CA PRO A 13 -5.93 12.58 14.18
C PRO A 13 -7.16 12.87 15.05
N VAL A 14 -8.33 12.43 14.61
CA VAL A 14 -9.49 12.41 15.53
C VAL A 14 -9.18 11.49 16.71
N ALA A 15 -9.68 11.86 17.88
CA ALA A 15 -9.50 11.12 19.13
C ALA A 15 -10.86 10.90 19.82
N PRO A 16 -11.03 9.80 20.56
CA PRO A 16 -12.24 9.57 21.32
C PRO A 16 -12.42 10.63 22.45
N PRO A 17 -13.66 10.91 22.87
CA PRO A 17 -14.88 10.32 22.32
C PRO A 17 -15.21 10.85 20.92
N TYR A 18 -15.68 9.98 20.01
CA TYR A 18 -16.09 10.36 18.66
C TYR A 18 -17.57 10.74 18.64
N ASP A 19 -17.96 11.70 17.80
CA ASP A 19 -19.36 11.94 17.46
C ASP A 19 -19.90 10.80 16.56
N GLU A 20 -21.22 10.78 16.35
CA GLU A 20 -21.91 9.75 15.58
C GLU A 20 -21.39 9.64 14.14
N ALA A 21 -21.17 10.77 13.46
CA ALA A 21 -20.71 10.80 12.06
C ALA A 21 -19.29 10.27 11.93
N THR A 22 -18.41 10.62 12.86
CA THR A 22 -17.02 10.13 12.93
C THR A 22 -16.98 8.63 13.27
N THR A 23 -17.82 8.18 14.21
CA THR A 23 -17.93 6.76 14.57
C THR A 23 -18.33 5.93 13.36
N ALA A 24 -19.42 6.30 12.68
CA ALA A 24 -19.90 5.59 11.49
C ALA A 24 -18.84 5.57 10.36
N ALA A 25 -18.09 6.66 10.19
CA ALA A 25 -17.02 6.72 9.20
C ALA A 25 -15.86 5.78 9.53
N LEU A 26 -15.46 5.69 10.80
CA LEU A 26 -14.41 4.77 11.25
C LEU A 26 -14.85 3.31 11.16
N GLU A 27 -16.08 3.00 11.57
CA GLU A 27 -16.64 1.64 11.45
C GLU A 27 -16.65 1.14 9.99
N ALA A 28 -16.96 2.02 9.04
CA ALA A 28 -16.92 1.69 7.62
C ALA A 28 -15.50 1.41 7.13
N LEU A 29 -14.51 2.17 7.57
CA LEU A 29 -13.09 2.00 7.17
C LEU A 29 -12.46 0.75 7.82
N GLY A 30 -12.90 0.34 9.01
CA GLY A 30 -12.34 -0.78 9.76
C GLY A 30 -11.66 -0.33 11.08
N PRO A 31 -10.72 -1.13 11.62
CA PRO A 31 -10.02 -0.79 12.85
C PRO A 31 -9.44 0.62 12.79
N PRO A 32 -9.60 1.45 13.85
CA PRO A 32 -9.27 2.88 13.81
C PRO A 32 -7.75 3.14 13.88
N ILE A 33 -7.03 2.63 12.89
CA ILE A 33 -5.60 2.92 12.70
C ILE A 33 -5.37 4.41 12.46
N MET A 34 -4.15 4.87 12.62
CA MET A 34 -3.80 6.29 12.54
C MET A 34 -4.27 6.94 11.23
N LEU A 35 -4.05 6.26 10.10
CA LEU A 35 -4.47 6.74 8.78
C LEU A 35 -5.99 6.94 8.70
N PHE A 36 -6.78 5.99 9.19
CA PHE A 36 -8.25 6.10 9.16
C PHE A 36 -8.75 7.24 10.08
N ARG A 37 -8.11 7.42 11.24
CA ARG A 37 -8.38 8.55 12.13
C ARG A 37 -8.02 9.90 11.49
N MET A 38 -7.01 9.95 10.60
CA MET A 38 -6.72 11.14 9.79
C MET A 38 -7.81 11.39 8.73
N PHE A 39 -8.29 10.34 8.06
CA PHE A 39 -9.34 10.47 7.07
C PHE A 39 -10.66 10.90 7.70
N ALA A 40 -11.00 10.35 8.87
CA ALA A 40 -12.22 10.64 9.61
C ALA A 40 -12.32 12.06 10.20
N ARG A 41 -11.25 12.88 10.12
CA ARG A 41 -11.34 14.34 10.38
C ARG A 41 -12.40 15.05 9.52
N ARG A 42 -12.81 14.41 8.44
CA ARG A 42 -13.97 14.77 7.59
C ARG A 42 -14.69 13.48 7.24
N PRO A 43 -15.83 13.18 7.88
CA PRO A 43 -16.57 11.94 7.63
C PRO A 43 -16.94 11.71 6.16
N GLU A 44 -17.23 12.80 5.41
CA GLU A 44 -17.53 12.72 3.97
C GLU A 44 -16.33 12.21 3.16
N ARG A 45 -15.12 12.68 3.49
CA ARG A 45 -13.89 12.22 2.85
C ARG A 45 -13.62 10.76 3.19
N ALA A 46 -13.81 10.35 4.44
CA ALA A 46 -13.64 8.97 4.85
C ALA A 46 -14.58 8.03 4.09
N ARG A 47 -15.84 8.43 3.88
CA ARG A 47 -16.80 7.65 3.06
C ARG A 47 -16.38 7.55 1.59
N ALA A 48 -15.90 8.64 0.98
CA ALA A 48 -15.40 8.61 -0.39
C ALA A 48 -14.18 7.69 -0.56
N ILE A 49 -13.24 7.76 0.37
CA ILE A 49 -12.06 6.89 0.41
C ILE A 49 -12.45 5.42 0.63
N HIS A 50 -13.42 5.15 1.53
CA HIS A 50 -13.94 3.81 1.75
C HIS A 50 -14.49 3.20 0.46
N GLY A 51 -15.26 3.94 -0.32
CA GLY A 51 -15.83 3.46 -1.58
C GLY A 51 -14.76 2.93 -2.54
N TRP A 52 -13.65 3.67 -2.68
CA TRP A 52 -12.51 3.28 -3.50
C TRP A 52 -11.73 2.10 -2.89
N GLY A 53 -11.29 2.25 -1.65
CA GLY A 53 -10.46 1.23 -0.99
C GLY A 53 -11.18 -0.11 -0.81
N SER A 54 -12.47 -0.09 -0.46
CA SER A 54 -13.23 -1.33 -0.25
C SER A 54 -13.42 -2.17 -1.51
N TYR A 55 -13.43 -1.56 -2.69
CA TYR A 55 -13.48 -2.29 -3.95
C TYR A 55 -12.20 -3.11 -4.13
N TYR A 56 -11.03 -2.47 -4.11
CA TYR A 56 -9.74 -3.13 -4.34
C TYR A 56 -9.39 -4.15 -3.25
N LEU A 57 -9.79 -3.90 -2.01
CA LEU A 57 -9.53 -4.82 -0.89
C LEU A 57 -10.57 -5.96 -0.78
N SER A 58 -11.53 -6.03 -1.70
CA SER A 58 -12.58 -7.06 -1.71
C SER A 58 -12.28 -8.17 -2.73
N ARG A 59 -13.14 -9.21 -2.72
CA ARG A 59 -13.13 -10.28 -3.73
C ARG A 59 -13.71 -9.86 -5.09
N ARG A 60 -14.14 -8.61 -5.24
CA ARG A 60 -14.64 -8.07 -6.52
C ARG A 60 -13.52 -7.59 -7.43
N SER A 61 -12.34 -7.36 -6.88
CA SER A 61 -11.14 -7.03 -7.64
C SER A 61 -10.79 -8.16 -8.61
N ALA A 62 -10.37 -7.84 -9.81
CA ALA A 62 -9.87 -8.79 -10.81
C ALA A 62 -8.50 -9.35 -10.41
N LEU A 63 -7.78 -8.68 -9.50
CA LEU A 63 -6.48 -9.14 -9.02
C LEU A 63 -6.63 -10.24 -7.96
N SER A 64 -5.76 -11.23 -8.03
CA SER A 64 -5.56 -12.15 -6.91
C SER A 64 -5.08 -11.39 -5.67
N LEU A 65 -5.33 -11.94 -4.47
CA LEU A 65 -4.78 -11.37 -3.24
C LEU A 65 -3.26 -11.15 -3.34
N ARG A 66 -2.55 -12.11 -3.92
CA ARG A 66 -1.09 -12.03 -4.09
C ARG A 66 -0.69 -10.85 -4.98
N HIS A 67 -1.24 -10.74 -6.18
CA HIS A 67 -0.89 -9.65 -7.10
C HIS A 67 -1.29 -8.29 -6.54
N ARG A 68 -2.44 -8.20 -5.87
CA ARG A 68 -2.85 -6.98 -5.17
C ARG A 68 -1.80 -6.53 -4.14
N GLU A 69 -1.36 -7.43 -3.26
CA GLU A 69 -0.36 -7.08 -2.25
C GLU A 69 1.01 -6.79 -2.88
N LEU A 70 1.41 -7.48 -3.97
CA LEU A 70 2.62 -7.11 -4.69
C LEU A 70 2.58 -5.66 -5.20
N VAL A 71 1.45 -5.22 -5.75
CA VAL A 71 1.28 -3.82 -6.18
C VAL A 71 1.37 -2.86 -5.00
N ILE A 72 0.66 -3.16 -3.92
CA ILE A 72 0.58 -2.30 -2.73
C ILE A 72 1.94 -2.21 -2.04
N ASP A 73 2.52 -3.36 -1.71
CA ASP A 73 3.75 -3.43 -0.94
C ASP A 73 4.94 -2.86 -1.74
N ARG A 74 5.00 -3.13 -3.07
CA ARG A 74 6.05 -2.55 -3.90
C ARG A 74 5.90 -1.04 -4.06
N THR A 75 4.68 -0.54 -4.32
CA THR A 75 4.43 0.90 -4.45
C THR A 75 4.78 1.64 -3.15
N THR A 76 4.34 1.13 -2.02
CA THR A 76 4.61 1.77 -0.71
C THR A 76 6.08 1.73 -0.34
N ALA A 77 6.80 0.65 -0.68
CA ALA A 77 8.24 0.55 -0.50
C ALA A 77 8.99 1.57 -1.37
N LEU A 78 8.70 1.64 -2.67
CA LEU A 78 9.29 2.61 -3.60
C LEU A 78 9.03 4.06 -3.17
N CYS A 79 7.84 4.35 -2.65
CA CYS A 79 7.50 5.64 -2.07
C CYS A 79 8.17 5.90 -0.72
N GLY A 80 8.84 4.93 -0.08
CA GLY A 80 9.36 5.01 1.28
C GLY A 80 8.26 5.19 2.33
N ALA A 81 7.05 4.70 2.07
CA ALA A 81 5.88 4.83 2.95
C ALA A 81 5.82 3.68 3.96
N GLU A 82 6.80 3.63 4.84
CA GLU A 82 7.01 2.55 5.81
C GLU A 82 5.77 2.26 6.66
N TYR A 83 5.02 3.29 7.05
CA TYR A 83 3.76 3.13 7.80
C TYR A 83 2.76 2.23 7.07
N GLU A 84 2.44 2.58 5.82
CA GLU A 84 1.42 1.85 5.04
C GLU A 84 1.91 0.45 4.67
N TRP A 85 3.17 0.35 4.25
CA TRP A 85 3.83 -0.93 4.01
C TRP A 85 3.73 -1.86 5.23
N ALA A 86 4.05 -1.37 6.42
CA ALA A 86 4.01 -2.15 7.66
C ALA A 86 2.60 -2.65 8.01
N VAL A 87 1.57 -1.85 7.75
CA VAL A 87 0.16 -2.25 7.94
C VAL A 87 -0.20 -3.39 7.01
N HIS A 88 0.13 -3.29 5.71
CA HIS A 88 -0.17 -4.31 4.71
C HIS A 88 0.60 -5.60 4.94
N ILE A 89 1.90 -5.54 5.17
CA ILE A 89 2.72 -6.72 5.47
C ILE A 89 2.18 -7.47 6.70
N LYS A 90 1.87 -6.77 7.79
CA LYS A 90 1.32 -7.39 9.00
C LYS A 90 0.02 -8.15 8.75
N VAL A 91 -0.86 -7.60 7.93
CA VAL A 91 -2.21 -8.14 7.73
C VAL A 91 -2.25 -9.19 6.62
N TYR A 92 -1.46 -9.00 5.56
CA TYR A 92 -1.67 -9.73 4.31
C TYR A 92 -0.48 -10.56 3.84
N ALA A 93 0.77 -10.31 4.24
CA ALA A 93 1.93 -11.02 3.70
C ALA A 93 1.80 -12.55 3.77
N ALA A 94 1.47 -13.08 4.94
CA ALA A 94 1.26 -14.52 5.12
C ALA A 94 0.07 -15.06 4.29
N LYS A 95 -1.01 -14.29 4.18
CA LYS A 95 -2.21 -14.67 3.40
C LYS A 95 -1.94 -14.63 1.89
N ALA A 96 -1.08 -13.72 1.44
CA ALA A 96 -0.62 -13.61 0.07
C ALA A 96 0.48 -14.63 -0.28
N GLY A 97 0.93 -15.42 0.70
CA GLY A 97 2.00 -16.41 0.53
C GLY A 97 3.36 -15.79 0.24
N LEU A 98 3.63 -14.59 0.79
CA LEU A 98 4.93 -13.95 0.68
C LEU A 98 5.92 -14.57 1.67
N THR A 99 7.10 -14.94 1.16
CA THR A 99 8.22 -15.40 1.99
C THR A 99 9.00 -14.20 2.53
N ASP A 100 9.79 -14.40 3.60
CA ASP A 100 10.67 -13.35 4.14
C ASP A 100 11.66 -12.81 3.09
N GLY A 101 12.13 -13.67 2.19
CA GLY A 101 12.97 -13.27 1.05
C GLY A 101 12.25 -12.32 0.10
N GLN A 102 10.99 -12.63 -0.22
CA GLN A 102 10.16 -11.79 -1.07
C GLN A 102 9.81 -10.47 -0.39
N VAL A 103 9.47 -10.49 0.90
CA VAL A 103 9.22 -9.27 1.69
C VAL A 103 10.44 -8.34 1.69
N ARG A 104 11.66 -8.88 1.85
CA ARG A 104 12.90 -8.09 1.73
C ARG A 104 13.13 -7.57 0.32
N SER A 105 12.88 -8.39 -0.70
CA SER A 105 13.04 -8.00 -2.10
C SER A 105 12.10 -6.89 -2.53
N LEU A 106 10.87 -6.84 -1.97
CA LEU A 106 9.94 -5.73 -2.22
C LEU A 106 10.51 -4.36 -1.80
N VAL A 107 11.40 -4.33 -0.81
CA VAL A 107 11.99 -3.08 -0.30
C VAL A 107 13.36 -2.80 -0.93
N HIS A 108 14.26 -3.79 -0.91
CA HIS A 108 15.68 -3.60 -1.23
C HIS A 108 16.11 -4.19 -2.58
N GLY A 109 15.23 -4.95 -3.22
CA GLY A 109 15.50 -5.65 -4.47
C GLY A 109 14.51 -5.29 -5.57
N GLY A 110 14.16 -6.27 -6.40
CA GLY A 110 13.23 -6.08 -7.51
C GLY A 110 12.83 -7.38 -8.20
N ALA A 111 12.12 -7.25 -9.32
CA ALA A 111 11.59 -8.36 -10.11
C ALA A 111 12.64 -9.36 -10.62
N GLY A 112 13.93 -8.96 -10.62
CA GLY A 112 15.05 -9.81 -11.05
C GLY A 112 15.60 -10.73 -9.96
N ASP A 113 15.17 -10.58 -8.73
CA ASP A 113 15.71 -11.37 -7.61
C ASP A 113 15.28 -12.84 -7.72
N ALA A 114 16.18 -13.73 -7.29
CA ALA A 114 15.98 -15.18 -7.39
C ALA A 114 14.80 -15.71 -6.55
N CYS A 115 14.25 -14.92 -5.63
CA CYS A 115 13.08 -15.29 -4.85
C CYS A 115 11.74 -15.17 -5.62
N TRP A 116 11.77 -14.64 -6.85
CA TRP A 116 10.59 -14.48 -7.71
C TRP A 116 10.57 -15.56 -8.81
N ASP A 117 10.05 -16.74 -8.52
CA ASP A 117 9.98 -17.84 -9.48
C ASP A 117 8.86 -17.64 -10.52
N ALA A 118 7.71 -17.10 -10.11
CA ALA A 118 6.56 -16.93 -10.99
C ALA A 118 6.77 -15.77 -11.98
N ALA A 119 6.62 -16.05 -13.26
CA ALA A 119 6.71 -15.02 -14.31
C ALA A 119 5.65 -13.92 -14.13
N ALA A 120 4.45 -14.29 -13.65
CA ALA A 120 3.37 -13.34 -13.37
C ALA A 120 3.72 -12.36 -12.26
N ASP A 121 4.33 -12.81 -11.16
CA ASP A 121 4.79 -11.92 -10.09
C ASP A 121 5.83 -10.91 -10.61
N ARG A 122 6.80 -11.40 -11.40
CA ARG A 122 7.80 -10.53 -12.01
C ARG A 122 7.21 -9.51 -12.97
N ALA A 123 6.18 -9.88 -13.74
CA ALA A 123 5.49 -8.94 -14.62
C ALA A 123 4.80 -7.83 -13.85
N VAL A 124 4.08 -8.17 -12.78
CA VAL A 124 3.43 -7.18 -11.88
C VAL A 124 4.47 -6.24 -11.27
N LEU A 125 5.56 -6.78 -10.72
CA LEU A 125 6.60 -5.95 -10.08
C LEU A 125 7.27 -5.00 -11.10
N ARG A 126 7.62 -5.49 -12.32
CA ARG A 126 8.18 -4.64 -13.37
C ARG A 126 7.22 -3.53 -13.81
N ALA A 127 5.91 -3.84 -13.85
CA ALA A 127 4.91 -2.83 -14.16
C ALA A 127 4.84 -1.76 -13.07
N VAL A 128 4.83 -2.14 -11.80
CA VAL A 128 4.84 -1.19 -10.67
C VAL A 128 6.10 -0.33 -10.68
N ASP A 129 7.28 -0.92 -10.90
CA ASP A 129 8.55 -0.19 -10.97
C ASP A 129 8.51 0.87 -12.09
N ALA A 130 8.00 0.52 -13.28
CA ALA A 130 7.89 1.44 -14.41
C ALA A 130 6.85 2.55 -14.14
N LEU A 131 5.68 2.20 -13.63
CA LEU A 131 4.65 3.18 -13.26
C LEU A 131 5.15 4.17 -12.21
N HIS A 132 5.95 3.70 -11.25
CA HIS A 132 6.55 4.57 -10.24
C HIS A 132 7.58 5.53 -10.85
N ALA A 133 8.43 5.03 -11.74
CA ALA A 133 9.55 5.81 -12.28
C ALA A 133 9.16 6.71 -13.46
N GLU A 134 8.28 6.22 -14.33
CA GLU A 134 8.01 6.79 -15.65
C GLU A 134 6.55 7.24 -15.84
N CYS A 135 5.63 6.80 -14.95
CA CYS A 135 4.16 6.98 -15.09
C CYS A 135 3.61 6.35 -16.37
N ASP A 136 4.31 5.38 -16.96
CA ASP A 136 3.95 4.74 -18.23
C ASP A 136 4.47 3.29 -18.28
N LEU A 137 3.97 2.53 -19.26
CA LEU A 137 4.44 1.18 -19.58
C LEU A 137 4.81 1.11 -21.07
N THR A 138 5.92 0.48 -21.38
CA THR A 138 6.20 0.07 -22.77
C THR A 138 5.21 -1.00 -23.24
N ASP A 139 5.02 -1.15 -24.55
CA ASP A 139 4.13 -2.19 -25.13
C ASP A 139 4.51 -3.60 -24.64
N GLU A 140 5.79 -3.89 -24.49
CA GLU A 140 6.27 -5.18 -23.96
C GLU A 140 5.81 -5.38 -22.51
N ARG A 141 6.02 -4.40 -21.63
CA ARG A 141 5.58 -4.46 -20.22
C ARG A 141 4.06 -4.54 -20.09
N TRP A 142 3.34 -3.83 -20.97
CA TRP A 142 1.88 -3.91 -21.04
C TRP A 142 1.42 -5.33 -21.41
N HIS A 143 1.99 -5.94 -22.46
CA HIS A 143 1.64 -7.29 -22.87
C HIS A 143 1.96 -8.33 -21.78
N ASP A 144 3.13 -8.21 -21.11
CA ASP A 144 3.49 -9.07 -19.99
C ASP A 144 2.48 -8.96 -18.83
N LEU A 145 2.08 -7.74 -18.50
CA LEU A 145 1.12 -7.48 -17.44
C LEU A 145 -0.25 -8.06 -17.77
N VAL A 146 -0.75 -7.84 -18.98
CA VAL A 146 -2.04 -8.41 -19.45
C VAL A 146 -1.98 -9.93 -19.46
N ALA A 147 -0.88 -10.53 -19.89
CA ALA A 147 -0.69 -11.98 -19.85
C ALA A 147 -0.71 -12.53 -18.41
N ALA A 148 -0.25 -11.76 -17.42
CA ALA A 148 -0.22 -12.15 -16.02
C ALA A 148 -1.56 -11.96 -15.30
N THR A 149 -2.34 -10.92 -15.65
CA THR A 149 -3.49 -10.46 -14.85
C THR A 149 -4.81 -10.35 -15.63
N GLY A 150 -4.77 -10.47 -16.96
CA GLY A 150 -5.88 -10.11 -17.85
C GLY A 150 -6.00 -8.58 -18.01
N GLU A 151 -6.83 -8.13 -18.96
CA GLU A 151 -7.01 -6.70 -19.26
C GLU A 151 -7.59 -5.92 -18.06
N ASP A 152 -8.63 -6.47 -17.40
CA ASP A 152 -9.22 -5.84 -16.23
C ASP A 152 -8.22 -5.80 -15.05
N GLY A 153 -7.45 -6.87 -14.86
CA GLY A 153 -6.41 -6.90 -13.84
C GLY A 153 -5.29 -5.89 -14.12
N ALA A 154 -4.87 -5.75 -15.39
CA ALA A 154 -3.88 -4.75 -15.79
C ALA A 154 -4.38 -3.32 -15.49
N LEU A 155 -5.64 -3.00 -15.85
CA LEU A 155 -6.26 -1.72 -15.51
C LEU A 155 -6.26 -1.49 -13.99
N GLU A 156 -6.61 -2.51 -13.21
CA GLU A 156 -6.59 -2.42 -11.74
C GLU A 156 -5.18 -2.20 -11.18
N VAL A 157 -4.13 -2.77 -11.78
CA VAL A 157 -2.73 -2.50 -11.37
C VAL A 157 -2.41 -1.01 -11.54
N LEU A 158 -2.78 -0.39 -12.68
CA LEU A 158 -2.56 1.04 -12.90
C LEU A 158 -3.25 1.89 -11.83
N LEU A 159 -4.53 1.64 -11.59
CA LEU A 159 -5.33 2.40 -10.64
C LEU A 159 -4.89 2.18 -9.19
N LEU A 160 -4.57 0.94 -8.83
CA LEU A 160 -4.12 0.59 -7.49
C LEU A 160 -2.75 1.18 -7.17
N CYS A 161 -1.81 1.14 -8.12
CA CYS A 161 -0.51 1.78 -8.00
C CYS A 161 -0.68 3.29 -7.76
N GLY A 162 -1.50 3.98 -8.57
CA GLY A 162 -1.80 5.40 -8.39
C GLY A 162 -2.46 5.70 -7.03
N TRP A 163 -3.37 4.85 -6.59
CA TRP A 163 -4.02 4.99 -5.29
C TRP A 163 -3.04 4.89 -4.13
N TYR A 164 -2.14 3.90 -4.16
CA TYR A 164 -1.15 3.74 -3.08
C TYR A 164 -0.03 4.78 -3.13
N HIS A 165 0.21 5.45 -4.26
CA HIS A 165 0.98 6.70 -4.27
C HIS A 165 0.27 7.80 -3.47
N ALA A 166 -1.04 8.01 -3.66
CA ALA A 166 -1.80 9.00 -2.90
C ALA A 166 -1.82 8.68 -1.39
N ILE A 167 -1.99 7.41 -1.02
CA ILE A 167 -1.91 6.96 0.38
C ILE A 167 -0.50 7.17 0.94
N SER A 168 0.55 6.84 0.18
CA SER A 168 1.94 7.05 0.57
C SER A 168 2.25 8.52 0.83
N PHE A 169 1.75 9.43 -0.01
CA PHE A 169 1.89 10.87 0.21
C PHE A 169 1.24 11.29 1.53
N ALA A 170 0.02 10.79 1.81
CA ALA A 170 -0.67 11.09 3.06
C ALA A 170 0.13 10.56 4.27
N ALA A 171 0.53 9.29 4.25
CA ALA A 171 1.26 8.67 5.36
C ALA A 171 2.59 9.39 5.65
N ARG A 172 3.40 9.63 4.62
CA ARG A 172 4.72 10.27 4.77
C ARG A 172 4.63 11.76 5.10
N ALA A 173 3.82 12.50 4.32
CA ALA A 173 3.71 13.93 4.53
C ALA A 173 3.08 14.28 5.87
N LEU A 174 2.18 13.44 6.38
CA LEU A 174 1.61 13.60 7.72
C LEU A 174 2.50 13.04 8.84
N ARG A 175 3.60 12.34 8.51
CA ARG A 175 4.50 11.70 9.48
C ARG A 175 3.76 10.72 10.39
N LEU A 176 3.03 9.79 9.79
CA LEU A 176 2.31 8.80 10.58
C LEU A 176 3.30 7.86 11.28
N PRO A 177 3.22 7.71 12.61
CA PRO A 177 4.03 6.75 13.34
C PRO A 177 3.52 5.34 13.05
N LEU A 178 4.40 4.34 13.11
CA LEU A 178 4.03 2.93 12.97
C LEU A 178 2.93 2.56 13.95
N GLU A 179 2.01 1.70 13.51
CA GLU A 179 0.97 1.15 14.39
C GLU A 179 1.60 0.20 15.44
N PRO A 180 1.03 0.11 16.64
CA PRO A 180 1.53 -0.81 17.65
C PRO A 180 1.65 -2.26 17.15
N GLY A 181 2.83 -2.84 17.31
CA GLY A 181 3.10 -4.22 16.91
C GLY A 181 3.26 -4.42 15.39
N THR A 182 3.46 -3.36 14.61
CA THR A 182 3.99 -3.45 13.25
C THR A 182 5.51 -3.30 13.28
N ALA A 183 6.20 -3.93 12.33
CA ALA A 183 7.62 -3.72 12.09
C ALA A 183 7.79 -2.80 10.88
N GLY A 184 8.78 -1.92 10.93
CA GLY A 184 9.19 -1.10 9.80
C GLY A 184 9.86 -1.93 8.68
N PHE A 185 10.46 -1.24 7.71
CA PHE A 185 11.19 -1.91 6.64
C PHE A 185 12.23 -2.89 7.18
N PRO A 186 12.38 -4.07 6.55
CA PRO A 186 13.44 -5.00 6.93
C PRO A 186 14.81 -4.33 6.77
N ALA A 187 15.78 -4.74 7.61
CA ALA A 187 17.16 -4.27 7.44
C ALA A 187 17.70 -4.70 6.06
N GLU A 188 18.55 -3.85 5.49
CA GLU A 188 19.32 -4.26 4.32
C GLU A 188 20.13 -5.54 4.63
N PRO A 189 20.22 -6.50 3.68
CA PRO A 189 21.12 -7.61 3.85
C PRO A 189 22.55 -7.05 4.04
N CYS A 190 23.26 -7.54 5.08
CA CYS A 190 24.67 -7.19 5.22
C CYS A 190 25.36 -7.55 3.90
N SER A 191 25.97 -6.57 3.26
CA SER A 191 26.85 -6.83 2.12
C SER A 191 27.98 -7.76 2.58
N PRO A 192 28.29 -8.82 1.82
CA PRO A 192 29.35 -9.75 2.18
C PRO A 192 30.72 -9.09 2.23
#